data_9eb34c2b439e3ebe2bcb64005c431fac
#
_entry.id   9eb34c2b439e3ebe2bcb64005c431fac
#
_cell.length_a   1.000
_cell.length_b   1.000
_cell.length_c   1.000
_cell.angle_alpha   90.00
_cell.angle_beta   90.00
_cell.angle_gamma   90.00
#
_symmetry.space_group_name_H-M   'P 1'
#
loop_
_entity.id
_entity.type
_entity.pdbx_description
1 polymer ?
#
loop_
_entity_poly.entity_id
_entity_poly.type
_entity_poly.pdbx_seq_one_letter_code
_entity_poly.pdbx_strand_id
1 'polypeptide(L)'
;MKRSPTTQTPDTFKLVRTVGLALPDVEATTKYDGSPVLKVSGSFMAGLATHPSAEPGTLVVRADFEERDRFIEDAPETYYVTDYFRGYPVVLVRLSGIDREALRDLLSASWRLALAKTRKRRSKHQNSL
;
A
#
# COMPACT_ATOMS: atom_id res chain seq x y z
N MET A 1 -15.15 3.45 -27.66
CA MET A 1 -15.11 3.41 -27.00
C MET A 1 -14.84 3.48 -25.99
N LYS A 2 -14.90 3.70 -25.69
CA LYS A 2 -14.85 3.86 -24.87
C LYS A 2 -14.54 3.67 -23.91
N ARG A 3 -14.04 4.01 -23.69
CA ARG A 3 -13.74 3.78 -22.68
C ARG A 3 -14.22 3.88 -21.52
N SER A 4 -14.20 3.39 -21.05
CA SER A 4 -14.98 3.27 -19.86
C SER A 4 -14.28 3.93 -18.68
N PRO A 5 -14.99 4.66 -17.84
CA PRO A 5 -14.36 5.36 -16.70
C PRO A 5 -13.63 4.43 -15.76
N THR A 6 -14.07 3.19 -15.68
CA THR A 6 -13.45 2.23 -14.77
C THR A 6 -12.04 1.88 -15.16
N THR A 7 -11.65 2.15 -16.39
CA THR A 7 -10.30 1.82 -16.84
C THR A 7 -9.23 2.72 -16.26
N GLN A 8 -9.61 3.86 -15.72
CA GLN A 8 -8.63 4.79 -15.17
C GLN A 8 -7.98 4.24 -13.91
N THR A 9 -8.77 3.69 -13.02
CA THR A 9 -8.26 3.14 -11.77
C THR A 9 -7.33 1.96 -11.99
N PRO A 10 -7.70 0.99 -12.85
CA PRO A 10 -6.80 -0.12 -13.13
C PRO A 10 -5.47 0.31 -13.71
N ASP A 11 -5.44 1.33 -14.57
CA ASP A 11 -4.18 1.80 -15.13
C ASP A 11 -3.27 2.36 -14.06
N THR A 12 -3.83 3.10 -13.11
CA THR A 12 -3.07 3.67 -12.02
C THR A 12 -2.47 2.57 -11.15
N PHE A 13 -3.27 1.58 -10.82
CA PHE A 13 -2.80 0.48 -9.98
C PHE A 13 -1.91 -0.48 -10.75
N LYS A 14 -1.95 -0.45 -12.07
CA LYS A 14 -1.14 -1.36 -12.88
C LYS A 14 0.34 -1.23 -12.57
N LEU A 15 0.84 -0.01 -12.45
CA LEU A 15 2.24 0.20 -12.11
C LEU A 15 2.53 -0.33 -10.70
N VAL A 16 1.63 -0.10 -9.78
CA VAL A 16 1.78 -0.60 -8.41
C VAL A 16 1.89 -2.11 -8.42
N ARG A 17 1.03 -2.77 -9.18
CA ARG A 17 1.06 -4.22 -9.28
C ARG A 17 2.36 -4.71 -9.90
N THR A 18 2.79 -4.08 -10.99
CA THR A 18 4.01 -4.48 -11.67
C THR A 18 5.22 -4.38 -10.74
N VAL A 19 5.34 -3.27 -10.05
CA VAL A 19 6.46 -3.05 -9.15
C VAL A 19 6.38 -3.98 -7.94
N GLY A 20 5.19 -4.14 -7.39
CA GLY A 20 5.01 -4.97 -6.19
C GLY A 20 5.22 -6.44 -6.46
N LEU A 21 4.76 -6.93 -7.60
CA LEU A 21 4.89 -8.36 -7.92
C LEU A 21 6.33 -8.76 -8.23
N ALA A 22 7.21 -7.80 -8.42
CA ALA A 22 8.64 -8.09 -8.56
C ALA A 22 9.27 -8.48 -7.23
N LEU A 23 8.60 -8.21 -6.12
CA LEU A 23 9.10 -8.59 -4.81
C LEU A 23 8.68 -10.04 -4.48
N PRO A 24 9.52 -10.77 -3.73
CA PRO A 24 9.22 -12.19 -3.45
C PRO A 24 7.92 -12.39 -2.68
N ASP A 25 7.16 -13.39 -3.09
CA ASP A 25 5.96 -13.86 -2.39
C ASP A 25 4.84 -12.82 -2.29
N VAL A 26 4.87 -11.79 -3.14
CA VAL A 26 3.78 -10.83 -3.19
C VAL A 26 2.66 -11.37 -4.06
N GLU A 27 1.45 -11.21 -3.57
CA GLU A 27 0.24 -11.68 -4.22
C GLU A 27 -0.68 -10.49 -4.50
N ALA A 28 -1.16 -10.40 -5.73
CA ALA A 28 -2.14 -9.40 -6.11
C ALA A 28 -3.53 -10.01 -6.00
N THR A 29 -4.40 -9.39 -5.21
CA THR A 29 -5.74 -9.89 -5.01
C THR A 29 -6.70 -8.70 -4.87
N THR A 30 -7.92 -8.94 -4.42
CA THR A 30 -8.90 -7.89 -4.23
C THR A 30 -9.50 -8.00 -2.85
N LYS A 31 -9.97 -6.86 -2.34
CA LYS A 31 -10.76 -6.84 -1.12
C LYS A 31 -12.20 -7.25 -1.45
N TYR A 32 -13.01 -7.39 -0.41
CA TYR A 32 -14.41 -7.81 -0.59
C TYR A 32 -15.19 -6.87 -1.50
N ASP A 33 -14.78 -5.61 -1.60
CA ASP A 33 -15.44 -4.63 -2.47
C ASP A 33 -14.88 -4.62 -3.89
N GLY A 34 -13.95 -5.54 -4.20
CA GLY A 34 -13.34 -5.64 -5.51
C GLY A 34 -12.16 -4.75 -5.74
N SER A 35 -11.78 -3.90 -4.78
CA SER A 35 -10.65 -3.01 -4.96
C SER A 35 -9.33 -3.77 -4.87
N PRO A 36 -8.32 -3.37 -5.67
CA PRO A 36 -7.07 -4.12 -5.73
C PRO A 36 -6.21 -3.92 -4.49
N VAL A 37 -5.52 -5.00 -4.11
CA VAL A 37 -4.63 -4.99 -2.95
C VAL A 37 -3.46 -5.93 -3.19
N LEU A 38 -2.30 -5.59 -2.62
CA LEU A 38 -1.12 -6.44 -2.61
C LEU A 38 -0.90 -6.95 -1.20
N LYS A 39 -0.59 -8.24 -1.10
CA LYS A 39 -0.30 -8.89 0.19
C LYS A 39 0.97 -9.72 0.06
N VAL A 40 1.64 -9.93 1.17
CA VAL A 40 2.74 -10.88 1.24
C VAL A 40 2.46 -11.84 2.39
N SER A 41 2.36 -13.13 2.07
CA SER A 41 2.05 -14.18 3.05
C SER A 41 0.80 -13.82 3.86
N GLY A 42 -0.22 -13.28 3.19
CA GLY A 42 -1.48 -12.92 3.82
C GLY A 42 -1.49 -11.59 4.55
N SER A 43 -0.36 -10.90 4.65
CA SER A 43 -0.29 -9.61 5.34
C SER A 43 -0.41 -8.46 4.34
N PHE A 44 -1.20 -7.47 4.71
CA PHE A 44 -1.43 -6.30 3.87
C PHE A 44 -0.14 -5.54 3.61
N MET A 45 0.10 -5.19 2.36
CA MET A 45 1.21 -4.33 1.93
C MET A 45 0.71 -2.99 1.44
N ALA A 46 -0.14 -3.02 0.44
CA ALA A 46 -0.60 -1.80 -0.22
C ALA A 46 -1.92 -2.08 -0.92
N GLY A 47 -2.78 -1.09 -0.99
CA GLY A 47 -4.06 -1.24 -1.68
C GLY A 47 -4.63 0.10 -2.07
N LEU A 48 -5.49 0.08 -3.09
CA LEU A 48 -6.15 1.29 -3.51
C LEU A 48 -7.11 1.76 -2.43
N ALA A 49 -7.04 3.04 -2.08
CA ALA A 49 -7.90 3.60 -1.03
C ALA A 49 -9.33 3.67 -1.51
N THR A 50 -10.25 3.22 -0.66
CA THR A 50 -11.68 3.29 -0.95
C THR A 50 -12.45 4.10 0.07
N HIS A 51 -11.81 4.49 1.17
CA HIS A 51 -12.48 5.29 2.18
C HIS A 51 -12.66 6.72 1.68
N PRO A 52 -13.82 7.33 1.94
CA PRO A 52 -14.10 8.67 1.41
C PRO A 52 -13.18 9.77 1.92
N SER A 53 -12.47 9.56 3.03
CA SER A 53 -11.52 10.56 3.51
C SER A 53 -10.30 10.67 2.62
N ALA A 54 -10.01 9.65 1.80
CA ALA A 54 -8.85 9.67 0.93
C ALA A 54 -9.23 10.26 -0.43
N GLU A 55 -8.28 10.98 -1.02
CA GLU A 55 -8.51 11.53 -2.35
C GLU A 55 -8.57 10.41 -3.38
N PRO A 56 -9.30 10.61 -4.48
CA PRO A 56 -9.28 9.62 -5.57
C PRO A 56 -7.84 9.41 -6.08
N GLY A 57 -7.52 8.18 -6.43
CA GLY A 57 -6.18 7.86 -6.91
C GLY A 57 -5.15 7.76 -5.81
N THR A 58 -5.58 7.49 -4.59
CA THR A 58 -4.70 7.33 -3.45
C THR A 58 -4.40 5.86 -3.21
N LEU A 59 -3.15 5.57 -2.92
CA LEU A 59 -2.70 4.24 -2.50
C LEU A 59 -2.48 4.25 -0.99
N VAL A 60 -3.00 3.24 -0.30
CA VAL A 60 -2.73 3.03 1.13
C VAL A 60 -1.55 2.07 1.21
N VAL A 61 -0.48 2.48 1.88
CA VAL A 61 0.75 1.68 1.95
C VAL A 61 1.12 1.49 3.41
N ARG A 62 1.41 0.24 3.79
CA ARG A 62 1.87 -0.05 5.14
C ARG A 62 3.18 0.67 5.41
N ALA A 63 3.26 1.36 6.54
CA ALA A 63 4.46 2.11 6.92
C ALA A 63 4.45 2.29 8.43
N ASP A 64 5.62 2.32 9.03
CA ASP A 64 5.72 2.67 10.45
C ASP A 64 5.30 4.11 10.64
N PHE A 65 4.82 4.43 11.85
CA PHE A 65 4.37 5.78 12.13
C PHE A 65 5.49 6.81 11.94
N GLU A 66 6.70 6.46 12.35
CA GLU A 66 7.84 7.37 12.18
C GLU A 66 8.19 7.57 10.72
N GLU A 67 8.19 6.49 9.94
CA GLU A 67 8.43 6.59 8.51
C GLU A 67 7.38 7.43 7.83
N ARG A 68 6.13 7.21 8.22
CA ARG A 68 5.03 7.99 7.66
C ARG A 68 5.26 9.49 7.86
N ASP A 69 5.65 9.86 9.06
CA ASP A 69 5.86 11.26 9.38
C ASP A 69 6.99 11.85 8.53
N ARG A 70 8.04 11.07 8.32
CA ARG A 70 9.16 11.52 7.49
C ARG A 70 8.75 11.67 6.03
N PHE A 71 7.99 10.73 5.49
CA PHE A 71 7.49 10.84 4.13
C PHE A 71 6.68 12.12 3.95
N ILE A 72 5.78 12.38 4.88
CA ILE A 72 4.91 13.56 4.79
C ILE A 72 5.72 14.84 4.92
N GLU A 73 6.71 14.84 5.80
CA GLU A 73 7.56 16.00 5.99
C GLU A 73 8.39 16.28 4.74
N ASP A 74 8.93 15.24 4.12
CA ASP A 74 9.82 15.38 2.96
C ASP A 74 9.07 15.73 1.69
N ALA A 75 7.87 15.20 1.49
CA ALA A 75 7.13 15.39 0.26
C ALA A 75 5.63 15.44 0.53
N PRO A 76 5.15 16.52 1.14
CA PRO A 76 3.72 16.61 1.50
C PRO A 76 2.80 16.68 0.30
N GLU A 77 3.32 16.97 -0.88
CA GLU A 77 2.51 16.94 -2.09
C GLU A 77 2.22 15.52 -2.56
N THR A 78 3.01 14.56 -2.11
CA THR A 78 2.87 13.15 -2.51
C THR A 78 2.28 12.31 -1.40
N TYR A 79 2.70 12.53 -0.17
CA TYR A 79 2.32 11.69 0.98
C TYR A 79 1.47 12.46 1.95
N TYR A 80 0.46 11.78 2.52
CA TYR A 80 -0.41 12.43 3.50
C TYR A 80 -1.07 11.38 4.38
N VAL A 81 -1.86 11.84 5.34
CA VAL A 81 -2.68 10.96 6.16
C VAL A 81 -3.92 11.74 6.57
N THR A 82 -5.04 11.02 6.69
CA THR A 82 -6.29 11.63 7.16
C THR A 82 -6.56 11.17 8.58
N ASP A 83 -7.50 11.82 9.25
CA ASP A 83 -7.86 11.44 10.62
C ASP A 83 -8.29 9.99 10.70
N TYR A 84 -9.03 9.52 9.69
CA TYR A 84 -9.47 8.13 9.67
C TYR A 84 -8.30 7.15 9.69
N PHE A 85 -7.26 7.44 8.91
CA PHE A 85 -6.12 6.53 8.78
C PHE A 85 -5.03 6.77 9.82
N ARG A 86 -5.14 7.83 10.60
CA ARG A 86 -4.05 8.25 11.49
C ARG A 86 -3.67 7.18 12.51
N GLY A 87 -4.63 6.39 12.96
CA GLY A 87 -4.38 5.35 13.94
C GLY A 87 -3.81 4.06 13.36
N TYR A 88 -3.69 3.97 12.05
CA TYR A 88 -3.18 2.77 11.40
C TYR A 88 -1.75 3.00 10.91
N PRO A 89 -0.90 1.96 10.92
CA PRO A 89 0.49 2.09 10.42
C PRO A 89 0.50 2.08 8.90
N VAL A 90 0.02 3.15 8.32
CA VAL A 90 -0.06 3.32 6.87
C VAL A 90 0.22 4.77 6.51
N VAL A 91 0.65 4.98 5.27
CA VAL A 91 0.77 6.30 4.67
C VAL A 91 -0.09 6.31 3.41
N LEU A 92 -0.68 7.45 3.12
CA LEU A 92 -1.48 7.64 1.91
C LEU A 92 -0.61 8.30 0.85
N VAL A 93 -0.70 7.80 -0.37
CA VAL A 93 0.17 8.21 -1.46
C VAL A 93 -0.68 8.66 -2.64
N ARG A 94 -0.45 9.88 -3.10
CA ARG A 94 -1.08 10.36 -4.33
C ARG A 94 -0.33 9.77 -5.50
N LEU A 95 -0.95 8.80 -6.17
CA LEU A 95 -0.27 8.06 -7.23
C LEU A 95 0.13 8.94 -8.41
N SER A 96 -0.58 10.04 -8.61
CA SER A 96 -0.23 10.97 -9.68
C SER A 96 1.07 11.71 -9.41
N GLY A 97 1.55 11.73 -8.18
CA GLY A 97 2.72 12.50 -7.80
C GLY A 97 3.95 11.69 -7.46
N ILE A 98 3.90 10.37 -7.61
CA ILE A 98 5.04 9.54 -7.25
C ILE A 98 5.66 8.92 -8.49
N ASP A 99 6.99 8.98 -8.59
CA ASP A 99 7.66 8.34 -9.71
C ASP A 99 7.91 6.85 -9.43
N ARG A 100 8.33 6.15 -10.48
CA ARG A 100 8.48 4.69 -10.40
C ARG A 100 9.51 4.27 -9.37
N GLU A 101 10.63 4.99 -9.31
CA GLU A 101 11.70 4.63 -8.40
C GLU A 101 11.28 4.82 -6.95
N ALA A 102 10.64 5.95 -6.64
CA ALA A 102 10.13 6.21 -5.31
C ALA A 102 9.08 5.18 -4.92
N LEU A 103 8.22 4.81 -5.86
CA LEU A 103 7.20 3.80 -5.61
C LEU A 103 7.85 2.45 -5.30
N ARG A 104 8.89 2.07 -6.04
CA ARG A 104 9.59 0.82 -5.78
C ARG A 104 10.20 0.80 -4.39
N ASP A 105 10.85 1.89 -4.00
CA ASP A 105 11.47 1.97 -2.68
C ASP A 105 10.41 1.91 -1.58
N LEU A 106 9.30 2.58 -1.79
CA LEU A 106 8.19 2.59 -0.84
C LEU A 106 7.60 1.19 -0.66
N LEU A 107 7.34 0.51 -1.78
CA LEU A 107 6.76 -0.83 -1.73
C LEU A 107 7.76 -1.84 -1.14
N SER A 108 9.05 -1.67 -1.39
CA SER A 108 10.05 -2.53 -0.78
C SER A 108 10.07 -2.38 0.74
N ALA A 109 9.96 -1.17 1.24
CA ALA A 109 9.90 -0.93 2.67
C ALA A 109 8.63 -1.53 3.26
N SER A 110 7.51 -1.36 2.59
CA SER A 110 6.23 -1.92 3.02
C SER A 110 6.28 -3.44 3.04
N TRP A 111 6.92 -4.02 2.03
CA TRP A 111 7.09 -5.47 1.94
C TRP A 111 7.85 -6.01 3.16
N ARG A 112 8.93 -5.32 3.54
CA ARG A 112 9.71 -5.76 4.70
C ARG A 112 8.88 -5.70 5.99
N LEU A 113 8.07 -4.66 6.14
CA LEU A 113 7.22 -4.53 7.32
C LEU A 113 6.15 -5.62 7.36
N ALA A 114 5.51 -5.88 6.23
CA ALA A 114 4.47 -6.90 6.16
C ALA A 114 5.05 -8.29 6.41
N LEU A 115 6.25 -8.55 5.88
CA LEU A 115 6.91 -9.80 6.06
C LEU A 115 7.32 -10.00 7.54
N ALA A 116 7.81 -8.95 8.17
CA ALA A 116 8.18 -9.01 9.58
C ALA A 116 6.96 -9.31 10.45
N LYS A 117 5.81 -8.72 10.12
CA LYS A 117 4.58 -9.00 10.84
C LYS A 117 4.18 -10.46 10.71
N THR A 118 4.32 -11.02 9.53
CA THR A 118 4.00 -12.42 9.30
C THR A 118 4.92 -13.32 10.12
N ARG A 119 6.21 -13.04 10.12
CA ARG A 119 7.17 -13.82 10.91
C ARG A 119 6.88 -13.73 12.39
N LYS A 120 6.51 -12.55 12.85
CA LYS A 120 6.19 -12.34 14.26
C LYS A 120 4.98 -13.18 14.67
N ARG A 121 3.96 -13.23 13.81
CA ARG A 121 2.78 -14.05 14.10
C ARG A 121 3.13 -15.52 14.14
N ARG A 122 3.97 -15.99 13.23
CA ARG A 122 4.40 -17.40 13.23
C ARG A 122 5.16 -17.74 14.48
N SER A 123 6.11 -16.90 14.85
CA SER A 123 6.91 -17.12 16.05
C SER A 123 6.04 -17.16 17.29
N LYS A 124 5.10 -16.25 17.39
CA LYS A 124 4.18 -16.21 18.52
C LYS A 124 3.33 -17.46 18.59
N HIS A 125 2.85 -17.92 17.43
CA HIS A 125 2.05 -19.12 17.35
C HIS A 125 2.84 -20.35 17.80
N GLN A 126 4.08 -20.46 17.38
CA GLN A 126 4.94 -21.56 17.77
C GLN A 126 5.22 -21.55 19.27
N ASN A 127 5.42 -20.39 19.82
CA ASN A 127 5.71 -20.27 21.24
C ASN A 127 4.55 -20.64 22.13
N SER A 128 3.35 -20.63 21.61
CA SER A 128 2.19 -20.96 22.39
C SER A 128 2.05 -22.48 22.62
N LEU A 129 2.88 -23.24 21.99
CA LEU A 129 2.92 -24.67 22.22
C LEU A 129 3.69 -24.97 23.49
#